data_07153e098d9246d35289ae11f5e50d8b
#
_entry.id   07153e098d9246d35289ae11f5e50d8b
#
_cell.length_a   1.000
_cell.length_b   1.000
_cell.length_c   1.000
_cell.angle_alpha   90.00
_cell.angle_beta   90.00
_cell.angle_gamma   90.00
#
_symmetry.space_group_name_H-M   'P 1'
#
loop_
_entity.id
_entity.type
_entity.pdbx_description
1 polymer ?
#
loop_
_entity_poly.entity_id
_entity_poly.type
_entity_poly.pdbx_seq_one_letter_code
_entity_poly.pdbx_strand_id
1 'polypeptide(L)'
;MKRYARLLSLLLLGAMTATLAACTPKTPDKEPLTDAATQAPATEQTTAPETENTTEEETDVSITYKPVQNPIHDGGGDPWVVEHDGAYYYCYSAGNGVSVAKVPSIAELAMNGNRVYTAPEGTMYSKEYWAPELHYINGAWYIYVAADNGNNETHRMYVLRGTTQDPTDPFEMVGQVTDPTNKWAIDGTVMQLDGELYFIWSGWEGDVNVAQNIYIAHMSDPCTIDSERVCLSVPEHSWEKKGEPYVNEGPSILQHGGKTFLVYSASGSWTDHYCLGMLTLTGDDPMNPDHWEKSSSPVFRKRPGVCYGPGHNSFCTAPDGSIWMIYHGNLVSGTGWDGRSIWIAPVIFDEEGYPEFSVPKKEVQFPEVDDMQ
;
A
#
# COMPACT_ATOMS: atom_id res chain seq x y z
N MET A 1 -21.84 -54.33 23.72
CA MET A 1 -21.45 -55.68 23.29
C MET A 1 -21.07 -55.66 21.83
N LYS A 2 -19.96 -56.36 21.46
CA LYS A 2 -19.38 -56.61 20.13
C LYS A 2 -18.63 -55.43 19.51
N ARG A 3 -17.36 -55.41 19.37
CA ARG A 3 -16.17 -56.28 19.14
C ARG A 3 -15.40 -55.70 17.94
N TYR A 4 -14.17 -55.35 18.22
CA TYR A 4 -12.96 -55.13 17.42
C TYR A 4 -12.85 -55.87 16.06
N ALA A 5 -12.27 -55.19 15.08
CA ALA A 5 -11.39 -55.83 14.09
C ALA A 5 -10.24 -54.85 13.76
N ARG A 6 -9.03 -55.28 14.15
CA ARG A 6 -7.73 -54.72 13.67
C ARG A 6 -7.40 -55.39 12.35
N LEU A 7 -6.88 -54.58 11.38
CA LEU A 7 -6.12 -55.12 10.27
C LEU A 7 -4.76 -54.41 10.22
N LEU A 8 -3.71 -55.21 10.40
CA LEU A 8 -2.31 -54.94 10.10
C LEU A 8 -2.12 -55.00 8.59
N SER A 9 -1.35 -54.11 8.01
CA SER A 9 -0.75 -54.31 6.68
C SER A 9 0.68 -53.82 6.66
N LEU A 10 1.54 -54.70 6.25
CA LEU A 10 2.99 -54.77 6.22
C LEU A 10 3.68 -53.60 5.50
N LEU A 11 4.84 -53.23 6.05
CA LEU A 11 5.92 -52.49 5.39
C LEU A 11 6.51 -53.29 4.23
N LEU A 12 6.76 -52.60 3.09
CA LEU A 12 7.76 -52.98 2.09
C LEU A 12 8.77 -51.86 1.96
N LEU A 13 9.97 -52.09 2.45
CA LEU A 13 11.18 -51.30 2.18
C LEU A 13 11.66 -51.60 0.75
N GLY A 14 11.69 -50.59 -0.12
CA GLY A 14 12.40 -50.64 -1.37
C GLY A 14 13.57 -49.64 -1.32
N ALA A 15 14.79 -50.15 -1.23
CA ALA A 15 16.01 -49.38 -1.33
C ALA A 15 16.31 -49.10 -2.82
N MET A 16 16.35 -47.82 -3.21
CA MET A 16 16.88 -47.36 -4.47
C MET A 16 18.19 -46.62 -4.23
N THR A 17 19.28 -47.23 -4.65
CA THR A 17 20.62 -46.66 -4.73
C THR A 17 20.69 -45.67 -5.88
N ALA A 18 20.90 -44.40 -5.57
CA ALA A 18 21.21 -43.37 -6.58
C ALA A 18 22.74 -43.17 -6.62
N THR A 19 23.30 -43.41 -7.79
CA THR A 19 24.69 -43.14 -8.16
C THR A 19 24.89 -41.63 -8.35
N LEU A 20 25.79 -41.07 -7.55
CA LEU A 20 26.30 -39.69 -7.70
C LEU A 20 27.29 -39.64 -8.90
N ALA A 21 26.93 -38.86 -9.92
CA ALA A 21 27.89 -38.41 -10.93
C ALA A 21 28.34 -37.00 -10.56
N ALA A 22 29.60 -36.86 -10.20
CA ALA A 22 30.25 -35.59 -9.93
C ALA A 22 30.61 -34.91 -11.26
N CYS A 23 30.08 -33.73 -11.52
CA CYS A 23 30.58 -32.83 -12.55
C CYS A 23 31.41 -31.72 -11.90
N THR A 24 32.71 -31.73 -12.21
CA THR A 24 33.65 -30.66 -11.90
C THR A 24 33.53 -29.52 -12.91
N PRO A 25 33.56 -28.26 -12.50
CA PRO A 25 33.59 -27.13 -13.44
C PRO A 25 34.99 -26.89 -13.97
N LYS A 26 35.09 -26.72 -15.30
CA LYS A 26 36.32 -26.29 -15.99
C LYS A 26 36.48 -24.77 -15.86
N THR A 27 37.62 -24.35 -15.36
CA THR A 27 38.13 -22.95 -15.46
C THR A 27 38.58 -22.65 -16.90
N PRO A 28 38.30 -21.46 -17.44
CA PRO A 28 38.95 -21.03 -18.69
C PRO A 28 40.28 -20.39 -18.42
N ASP A 29 41.26 -20.78 -19.26
CA ASP A 29 42.65 -20.31 -19.27
C ASP A 29 42.76 -18.83 -19.61
N LYS A 30 43.66 -18.13 -18.89
CA LYS A 30 44.11 -16.77 -19.21
C LYS A 30 45.25 -16.85 -20.22
N GLU A 31 45.11 -16.23 -21.36
CA GLU A 31 46.22 -15.88 -22.23
C GLU A 31 46.88 -14.53 -21.83
N PRO A 32 48.18 -14.36 -22.04
CA PRO A 32 48.91 -13.19 -21.57
C PRO A 32 48.85 -12.02 -22.57
N LEU A 33 48.72 -10.81 -22.01
CA LEU A 33 48.81 -9.54 -22.71
C LEU A 33 50.27 -9.26 -23.16
N THR A 34 50.46 -9.03 -24.44
CA THR A 34 51.68 -8.48 -25.01
C THR A 34 51.62 -6.97 -25.10
N ASP A 35 52.64 -6.30 -24.54
CA ASP A 35 52.91 -4.86 -24.71
C ASP A 35 53.15 -4.49 -26.19
N ALA A 36 52.52 -3.43 -26.66
CA ALA A 36 52.99 -2.68 -27.81
C ALA A 36 52.79 -1.19 -27.58
N ALA A 37 53.89 -0.53 -27.25
CA ALA A 37 54.01 0.92 -27.30
C ALA A 37 54.06 1.41 -28.77
N THR A 38 53.26 2.42 -29.17
CA THR A 38 53.63 3.31 -30.28
C THR A 38 52.79 4.58 -30.28
N GLN A 39 53.51 5.70 -30.07
CA GLN A 39 53.38 7.05 -30.67
C GLN A 39 52.04 7.78 -30.75
N ALA A 40 52.02 8.93 -30.10
CA ALA A 40 51.06 10.03 -30.31
C ALA A 40 51.26 10.72 -31.67
N PRO A 41 50.18 11.19 -32.31
CA PRO A 41 50.23 12.30 -33.23
C PRO A 41 49.52 13.55 -32.69
N ALA A 42 50.00 14.65 -33.23
CA ALA A 42 49.81 16.04 -32.94
C ALA A 42 48.36 16.56 -32.71
N THR A 43 48.32 17.56 -31.87
CA THR A 43 47.27 18.52 -31.56
C THR A 43 46.66 19.15 -32.81
N GLU A 44 45.34 18.94 -33.01
CA GLU A 44 44.47 19.88 -33.72
C GLU A 44 43.52 20.50 -32.68
N GLN A 45 43.57 21.83 -32.60
CA GLN A 45 42.68 22.65 -31.84
C GLN A 45 41.31 22.65 -32.57
N THR A 46 40.33 21.94 -32.01
CA THR A 46 38.94 22.10 -32.39
C THR A 46 38.29 22.99 -31.34
N THR A 47 37.82 24.16 -31.77
CA THR A 47 37.01 25.08 -30.98
C THR A 47 35.76 24.36 -30.46
N ALA A 48 35.58 24.34 -29.15
CA ALA A 48 34.36 23.88 -28.50
C ALA A 48 33.16 24.76 -28.90
N PRO A 49 31.99 24.20 -29.17
CA PRO A 49 30.77 25.00 -29.28
C PRO A 49 30.45 25.58 -27.90
N GLU A 50 30.12 26.87 -27.88
CA GLU A 50 29.53 27.53 -26.71
C GLU A 50 28.29 26.77 -26.30
N THR A 51 28.34 26.23 -25.09
CA THR A 51 27.17 25.71 -24.39
C THR A 51 26.30 26.92 -24.08
N GLU A 52 25.18 27.09 -24.78
CA GLU A 52 24.10 27.96 -24.35
C GLU A 52 23.67 27.45 -22.96
N ASN A 53 23.97 28.26 -21.97
CA ASN A 53 23.51 28.09 -20.60
C ASN A 53 22.03 28.52 -20.63
N THR A 54 21.12 27.59 -20.95
CA THR A 54 19.71 27.74 -20.64
C THR A 54 19.61 27.69 -19.12
N THR A 55 19.61 28.85 -18.50
CA THR A 55 19.05 29.05 -17.17
C THR A 55 17.59 28.62 -17.28
N GLU A 56 17.26 27.46 -16.77
CA GLU A 56 15.90 27.15 -16.37
C GLU A 56 15.53 28.23 -15.34
N GLU A 57 14.60 29.12 -15.68
CA GLU A 57 13.97 29.99 -14.71
C GLU A 57 13.26 29.06 -13.71
N GLU A 58 13.85 28.89 -12.52
CA GLU A 58 13.10 28.41 -11.35
C GLU A 58 11.94 29.39 -11.19
N THR A 59 10.76 29.00 -11.61
CA THR A 59 9.53 29.70 -11.27
C THR A 59 9.41 29.65 -9.76
N ASP A 60 9.61 30.78 -9.11
CA ASP A 60 9.47 30.96 -7.66
C ASP A 60 7.98 30.74 -7.31
N VAL A 61 7.60 29.47 -7.05
CA VAL A 61 6.23 29.07 -6.73
C VAL A 61 5.94 29.55 -5.33
N SER A 62 5.08 30.56 -5.20
CA SER A 62 4.63 31.03 -3.87
C SER A 62 3.65 30.05 -3.25
N ILE A 63 3.93 29.63 -2.02
CA ILE A 63 3.05 28.77 -1.23
C ILE A 63 2.36 29.60 -0.16
N THR A 64 1.03 29.53 -0.10
CA THR A 64 0.23 30.11 0.99
C THR A 64 -0.49 29.02 1.76
N TYR A 65 -0.70 29.26 3.08
CA TYR A 65 -1.43 28.32 3.93
C TYR A 65 -2.86 28.82 4.12
N LYS A 66 -3.83 28.00 3.74
CA LYS A 66 -5.25 28.32 3.86
C LYS A 66 -5.95 27.42 4.88
N PRO A 67 -6.92 27.96 5.64
CA PRO A 67 -7.71 27.14 6.55
C PRO A 67 -8.64 26.21 5.77
N VAL A 68 -8.53 24.91 6.03
CA VAL A 68 -9.40 23.87 5.47
C VAL A 68 -10.20 23.26 6.60
N GLN A 69 -11.52 23.15 6.39
CA GLN A 69 -12.43 22.55 7.36
C GLN A 69 -12.52 21.03 7.15
N ASN A 70 -12.40 20.28 8.24
CA ASN A 70 -12.64 18.84 8.28
C ASN A 70 -14.07 18.55 8.79
N PRO A 71 -14.77 17.54 8.22
CA PRO A 71 -14.33 16.70 7.09
C PRO A 71 -14.26 17.50 5.78
N ILE A 72 -13.33 17.12 4.90
CA ILE A 72 -13.19 17.72 3.57
C ILE A 72 -14.22 17.19 2.57
N HIS A 73 -14.82 16.02 2.87
CA HIS A 73 -15.90 15.42 2.07
C HIS A 73 -16.88 14.68 2.98
N ASP A 74 -18.15 14.99 2.83
CA ASP A 74 -19.25 14.29 3.52
C ASP A 74 -19.50 12.95 2.84
N GLY A 75 -19.42 11.86 3.61
CA GLY A 75 -19.52 10.49 3.11
C GLY A 75 -18.20 9.96 2.53
N GLY A 76 -18.20 8.68 2.21
CA GLY A 76 -17.01 7.96 1.73
C GLY A 76 -16.21 7.33 2.85
N GLY A 77 -15.42 6.33 2.49
CA GLY A 77 -14.49 5.59 3.37
C GLY A 77 -13.26 5.16 2.60
N ASP A 78 -12.27 4.68 3.31
CA ASP A 78 -11.09 4.03 2.76
C ASP A 78 -10.40 4.88 1.66
N PRO A 79 -10.07 6.18 1.97
CA PRO A 79 -9.62 7.12 0.96
C PRO A 79 -8.20 6.80 0.47
N TRP A 80 -8.01 6.76 -0.85
CA TRP A 80 -6.70 6.60 -1.46
C TRP A 80 -6.42 7.73 -2.45
N VAL A 81 -5.41 8.55 -2.16
CA VAL A 81 -5.00 9.67 -3.02
C VAL A 81 -3.53 9.53 -3.40
N VAL A 82 -3.25 9.71 -4.67
CA VAL A 82 -1.89 9.68 -5.24
C VAL A 82 -1.59 11.01 -5.89
N GLU A 83 -0.40 11.56 -5.65
CA GLU A 83 0.20 12.62 -6.46
C GLU A 83 1.07 11.98 -7.54
N HIS A 84 0.94 12.44 -8.77
CA HIS A 84 1.81 12.03 -9.88
C HIS A 84 1.91 13.16 -10.91
N ASP A 85 3.15 13.55 -11.25
CA ASP A 85 3.45 14.61 -12.20
C ASP A 85 2.69 15.94 -11.93
N GLY A 86 2.62 16.31 -10.63
CA GLY A 86 1.95 17.53 -10.18
C GLY A 86 0.42 17.48 -10.22
N ALA A 87 -0.17 16.31 -10.41
CA ALA A 87 -1.61 16.09 -10.38
C ALA A 87 -2.02 15.11 -9.27
N TYR A 88 -3.21 15.32 -8.70
CA TYR A 88 -3.78 14.47 -7.66
C TYR A 88 -4.87 13.58 -8.23
N TYR A 89 -4.88 12.32 -7.83
CA TYR A 89 -5.85 11.33 -8.27
C TYR A 89 -6.46 10.63 -7.04
N TYR A 90 -7.78 10.72 -6.91
CA TYR A 90 -8.54 10.05 -5.86
C TYR A 90 -9.17 8.78 -6.41
N CYS A 91 -8.76 7.62 -5.87
CA CYS A 91 -9.29 6.30 -6.21
C CYS A 91 -10.33 5.88 -5.17
N TYR A 92 -11.49 5.41 -5.60
CA TYR A 92 -12.57 5.03 -4.70
C TYR A 92 -13.48 3.95 -5.28
N SER A 93 -14.11 3.20 -4.37
CA SER A 93 -15.11 2.20 -4.72
C SER A 93 -16.37 2.86 -5.27
N ALA A 94 -16.93 2.28 -6.31
CA ALA A 94 -18.17 2.75 -6.91
C ALA A 94 -19.03 1.55 -7.33
N GLY A 95 -19.99 1.14 -6.50
CA GLY A 95 -20.81 -0.05 -6.73
C GLY A 95 -19.97 -1.30 -6.98
N ASN A 96 -20.17 -1.97 -8.13
CA ASN A 96 -19.43 -3.16 -8.54
C ASN A 96 -18.18 -2.82 -9.36
N GLY A 97 -17.39 -1.85 -8.94
CA GLY A 97 -16.17 -1.46 -9.64
C GLY A 97 -15.47 -0.28 -9.00
N VAL A 98 -14.57 0.35 -9.75
CA VAL A 98 -13.67 1.39 -9.26
C VAL A 98 -13.81 2.66 -10.12
N SER A 99 -13.71 3.80 -9.48
CA SER A 99 -13.61 5.12 -10.13
C SER A 99 -12.35 5.85 -9.69
N VAL A 100 -11.82 6.67 -10.60
CA VAL A 100 -10.70 7.57 -10.33
C VAL A 100 -11.08 8.99 -10.74
N ALA A 101 -10.89 9.93 -9.82
CA ALA A 101 -11.09 11.35 -10.06
C ALA A 101 -9.73 12.05 -10.08
N LYS A 102 -9.48 12.88 -11.10
CA LYS A 102 -8.43 13.91 -11.02
C LYS A 102 -9.00 15.06 -10.20
N VAL A 103 -8.31 15.42 -9.12
CA VAL A 103 -8.75 16.45 -8.17
C VAL A 103 -7.75 17.60 -8.10
N PRO A 104 -8.19 18.84 -7.77
CA PRO A 104 -7.28 20.00 -7.77
C PRO A 104 -6.28 19.95 -6.61
N SER A 105 -6.67 19.37 -5.47
CA SER A 105 -5.81 19.22 -4.30
C SER A 105 -6.29 18.10 -3.38
N ILE A 106 -5.46 17.70 -2.42
CA ILE A 106 -5.85 16.75 -1.36
C ILE A 106 -7.01 17.32 -0.52
N ALA A 107 -7.09 18.63 -0.38
CA ALA A 107 -8.13 19.32 0.40
C ALA A 107 -9.48 19.40 -0.31
N GLU A 108 -9.54 19.09 -1.61
CA GLU A 108 -10.71 19.24 -2.48
C GLU A 108 -11.10 17.93 -3.16
N LEU A 109 -11.30 16.87 -2.37
CA LEU A 109 -11.70 15.58 -2.91
C LEU A 109 -13.15 15.61 -3.41
N ALA A 110 -13.39 14.96 -4.54
CA ALA A 110 -14.71 14.83 -5.13
C ALA A 110 -14.92 13.42 -5.72
N MET A 111 -16.05 12.79 -5.42
CA MET A 111 -16.44 11.48 -5.96
C MET A 111 -17.17 11.60 -7.30
N ASN A 112 -16.61 12.37 -8.24
CA ASN A 112 -17.16 12.66 -9.56
C ASN A 112 -16.25 12.15 -10.71
N GLY A 113 -15.34 11.24 -10.41
CA GLY A 113 -14.37 10.69 -11.35
C GLY A 113 -14.97 9.71 -12.35
N ASN A 114 -14.14 9.35 -13.32
CA ASN A 114 -14.48 8.35 -14.32
C ASN A 114 -14.60 6.97 -13.68
N ARG A 115 -15.58 6.19 -14.18
CA ARG A 115 -15.63 4.76 -13.92
C ARG A 115 -14.54 4.09 -14.75
N VAL A 116 -13.40 3.72 -14.10
CA VAL A 116 -12.27 3.11 -14.79
C VAL A 116 -12.38 1.59 -14.93
N TYR A 117 -13.21 0.96 -14.06
CA TYR A 117 -13.49 -0.47 -14.15
C TYR A 117 -14.88 -0.80 -13.64
N THR A 118 -15.54 -1.74 -14.33
CA THR A 118 -16.81 -2.36 -13.92
C THR A 118 -16.68 -3.88 -14.01
N ALA A 119 -17.01 -4.57 -12.93
CA ALA A 119 -16.91 -6.03 -12.87
C ALA A 119 -17.91 -6.72 -13.80
N PRO A 120 -17.50 -7.77 -14.52
CA PRO A 120 -18.43 -8.65 -15.22
C PRO A 120 -19.30 -9.43 -14.24
N GLU A 121 -20.58 -9.57 -14.56
CA GLU A 121 -21.51 -10.38 -13.76
C GLU A 121 -21.09 -11.86 -13.72
N GLY A 122 -21.37 -12.52 -12.60
CA GLY A 122 -21.17 -13.96 -12.42
C GLY A 122 -19.72 -14.41 -12.22
N THR A 123 -18.79 -13.48 -12.10
CA THR A 123 -17.39 -13.76 -11.73
C THR A 123 -17.20 -13.86 -10.22
N MET A 124 -16.08 -14.42 -9.77
CA MET A 124 -15.71 -14.49 -8.35
C MET A 124 -15.37 -13.11 -7.75
N TYR A 125 -15.31 -12.08 -8.57
CA TYR A 125 -15.04 -10.69 -8.23
C TYR A 125 -16.12 -9.75 -8.77
N SER A 126 -17.37 -10.22 -8.86
CA SER A 126 -18.47 -9.45 -9.44
C SER A 126 -19.11 -8.44 -8.50
N LYS A 127 -18.73 -8.44 -7.20
CA LYS A 127 -19.36 -7.62 -6.15
C LYS A 127 -18.39 -7.17 -5.07
N GLU A 128 -18.88 -6.31 -4.17
CA GLU A 128 -18.22 -5.87 -2.94
C GLU A 128 -16.80 -5.39 -3.18
N TYR A 129 -16.67 -4.36 -4.03
CA TYR A 129 -15.40 -3.69 -4.31
C TYR A 129 -15.04 -2.79 -3.13
N TRP A 130 -14.01 -3.18 -2.35
CA TRP A 130 -13.58 -2.46 -1.15
C TRP A 130 -12.17 -1.93 -1.28
N ALA A 131 -11.94 -0.73 -0.70
CA ALA A 131 -10.64 -0.09 -0.51
C ALA A 131 -9.70 -0.20 -1.73
N PRO A 132 -10.07 0.32 -2.90
CA PRO A 132 -9.17 0.30 -4.05
C PRO A 132 -8.01 1.27 -3.86
N GLU A 133 -6.79 0.82 -4.14
CA GLU A 133 -5.57 1.59 -4.09
C GLU A 133 -4.95 1.74 -5.48
N LEU A 134 -4.72 2.97 -5.91
CA LEU A 134 -4.07 3.33 -7.17
C LEU A 134 -2.57 3.49 -6.96
N HIS A 135 -1.75 2.75 -7.73
CA HIS A 135 -0.29 2.78 -7.65
C HIS A 135 0.34 2.96 -9.02
N TYR A 136 1.41 3.77 -9.10
CA TYR A 136 2.26 3.87 -10.28
C TYR A 136 3.54 3.08 -10.05
N ILE A 137 3.73 1.96 -10.78
CA ILE A 137 4.83 1.03 -10.57
C ILE A 137 5.46 0.69 -11.92
N ASN A 138 6.79 0.86 -12.05
CA ASN A 138 7.55 0.50 -13.24
C ASN A 138 6.95 1.08 -14.55
N GLY A 139 6.49 2.34 -14.50
CA GLY A 139 5.97 3.03 -15.68
C GLY A 139 4.54 2.68 -16.06
N ALA A 140 3.76 2.04 -15.19
CA ALA A 140 2.35 1.70 -15.45
C ALA A 140 1.49 1.89 -14.19
N TRP A 141 0.19 2.12 -14.42
CA TRP A 141 -0.81 2.23 -13.35
C TRP A 141 -1.39 0.87 -12.99
N TYR A 142 -1.56 0.64 -11.69
CA TYR A 142 -2.22 -0.53 -11.13
C TYR A 142 -3.24 -0.11 -10.08
N ILE A 143 -4.35 -0.83 -9.99
CA ILE A 143 -5.31 -0.71 -8.89
C ILE A 143 -5.39 -2.05 -8.20
N TYR A 144 -5.10 -2.07 -6.89
CA TYR A 144 -5.34 -3.23 -6.03
C TYR A 144 -6.66 -3.04 -5.30
N VAL A 145 -7.51 -4.05 -5.32
CA VAL A 145 -8.86 -3.94 -4.77
C VAL A 145 -9.33 -5.29 -4.24
N ALA A 146 -10.00 -5.28 -3.08
CA ALA A 146 -10.70 -6.46 -2.60
C ALA A 146 -12.06 -6.60 -3.29
N ALA A 147 -12.43 -7.83 -3.66
CA ALA A 147 -13.73 -8.11 -4.22
C ALA A 147 -14.18 -9.56 -3.92
N ASP A 148 -15.50 -9.81 -4.04
CA ASP A 148 -16.10 -11.12 -3.89
C ASP A 148 -17.22 -11.37 -4.93
N ASN A 149 -17.96 -12.45 -4.75
CA ASN A 149 -19.12 -12.81 -5.60
C ASN A 149 -20.48 -12.54 -4.92
N GLY A 150 -20.50 -11.80 -3.82
CA GLY A 150 -21.64 -11.57 -2.94
C GLY A 150 -21.64 -12.47 -1.69
N ASN A 151 -20.57 -13.23 -1.49
CA ASN A 151 -20.30 -13.98 -0.26
C ASN A 151 -18.99 -13.50 0.36
N ASN A 152 -19.05 -12.82 1.50
CA ASN A 152 -17.91 -12.25 2.17
C ASN A 152 -16.74 -13.26 2.42
N GLU A 153 -17.02 -14.53 2.61
CA GLU A 153 -15.97 -15.56 2.80
C GLU A 153 -15.09 -15.75 1.56
N THR A 154 -15.55 -15.29 0.39
CA THR A 154 -14.84 -15.41 -0.88
C THR A 154 -14.03 -14.16 -1.24
N HIS A 155 -13.95 -13.15 -0.37
CA HIS A 155 -13.11 -11.97 -0.61
C HIS A 155 -11.66 -12.34 -0.87
N ARG A 156 -11.11 -11.76 -1.93
CA ARG A 156 -9.70 -11.87 -2.34
C ARG A 156 -9.22 -10.53 -2.88
N MET A 157 -7.91 -10.36 -2.89
CA MET A 157 -7.29 -9.22 -3.56
C MET A 157 -7.17 -9.48 -5.07
N TYR A 158 -7.49 -8.46 -5.84
CA TYR A 158 -7.36 -8.45 -7.30
C TYR A 158 -6.54 -7.26 -7.74
N VAL A 159 -5.88 -7.38 -8.89
CA VAL A 159 -5.12 -6.31 -9.53
C VAL A 159 -5.71 -5.98 -10.89
N LEU A 160 -5.90 -4.68 -11.12
CA LEU A 160 -6.25 -4.10 -12.40
C LEU A 160 -5.01 -3.38 -12.93
N ARG A 161 -4.84 -3.34 -14.26
CA ARG A 161 -3.77 -2.58 -14.93
C ARG A 161 -4.36 -1.53 -15.84
N GLY A 162 -3.83 -0.31 -15.76
CA GLY A 162 -4.19 0.79 -16.65
C GLY A 162 -3.84 0.49 -18.11
N THR A 163 -4.72 0.89 -19.01
CA THR A 163 -4.53 0.69 -20.46
C THR A 163 -3.70 1.82 -21.10
N THR A 164 -3.57 2.95 -20.41
CA THR A 164 -2.82 4.13 -20.84
C THR A 164 -1.99 4.72 -19.68
N GLN A 165 -1.34 5.85 -19.93
CA GLN A 165 -0.64 6.63 -18.90
C GLN A 165 -1.56 7.57 -18.11
N ASP A 166 -2.82 7.74 -18.50
CA ASP A 166 -3.81 8.50 -17.74
C ASP A 166 -4.58 7.55 -16.79
N PRO A 167 -4.47 7.69 -15.46
CA PRO A 167 -5.15 6.80 -14.52
C PRO A 167 -6.67 7.02 -14.47
N THR A 168 -7.22 7.99 -15.18
CA THR A 168 -8.66 8.18 -15.34
C THR A 168 -9.25 7.45 -16.55
N ASP A 169 -8.40 6.80 -17.34
CA ASP A 169 -8.78 5.93 -18.45
C ASP A 169 -9.13 4.50 -17.97
N PRO A 170 -9.70 3.65 -18.82
CA PRO A 170 -10.08 2.28 -18.45
C PRO A 170 -8.93 1.42 -17.94
N PHE A 171 -9.23 0.57 -16.97
CA PHE A 171 -8.36 -0.48 -16.46
C PHE A 171 -8.89 -1.85 -16.87
N GLU A 172 -7.99 -2.82 -16.99
CA GLU A 172 -8.31 -4.21 -17.27
C GLU A 172 -7.95 -5.09 -16.07
N MET A 173 -8.80 -6.09 -15.77
CA MET A 173 -8.54 -7.10 -14.76
C MET A 173 -7.38 -7.99 -15.21
N VAL A 174 -6.30 -7.99 -14.45
CA VAL A 174 -5.17 -8.90 -14.66
C VAL A 174 -5.45 -10.25 -13.98
N GLY A 175 -5.85 -10.21 -12.71
CA GLY A 175 -6.13 -11.42 -11.96
C GLY A 175 -6.16 -11.21 -10.45
N GLN A 176 -6.18 -12.31 -9.74
CA GLN A 176 -6.08 -12.35 -8.29
C GLN A 176 -4.62 -12.20 -7.86
N VAL A 177 -4.36 -11.38 -6.83
CA VAL A 177 -3.07 -11.29 -6.13
C VAL A 177 -3.17 -12.11 -4.85
N THR A 178 -2.45 -13.21 -4.77
CA THR A 178 -2.55 -14.13 -3.64
C THR A 178 -1.26 -14.88 -3.40
N ASP A 179 -0.99 -15.20 -2.15
CA ASP A 179 0.02 -16.18 -1.73
C ASP A 179 -0.47 -17.62 -1.96
N PRO A 180 0.40 -18.64 -1.84
CA PRO A 180 0.02 -20.04 -2.06
C PRO A 180 -1.12 -20.54 -1.19
N THR A 181 -1.41 -19.90 -0.04
CA THR A 181 -2.49 -20.31 0.86
C THR A 181 -3.88 -19.90 0.39
N ASN A 182 -3.97 -18.86 -0.45
CA ASN A 182 -5.20 -18.31 -1.04
C ASN A 182 -6.33 -18.11 -0.02
N LYS A 183 -6.01 -17.48 1.11
CA LYS A 183 -6.98 -17.19 2.17
C LYS A 183 -7.74 -15.90 1.90
N TRP A 184 -8.75 -15.63 2.71
CA TRP A 184 -9.47 -14.36 2.72
C TRP A 184 -8.50 -13.18 2.87
N ALA A 185 -8.68 -12.15 2.05
CA ALA A 185 -7.77 -11.02 1.97
C ALA A 185 -8.50 -9.74 1.51
N ILE A 186 -8.20 -8.62 2.18
CA ILE A 186 -8.67 -7.27 1.83
C ILE A 186 -7.55 -6.25 2.05
N ASP A 187 -7.77 -5.01 1.61
CA ASP A 187 -6.94 -3.83 1.92
C ASP A 187 -5.46 -4.03 1.55
N GLY A 188 -5.22 -4.53 0.34
CA GLY A 188 -3.86 -4.81 -0.09
C GLY A 188 -3.16 -3.59 -0.68
N THR A 189 -1.98 -3.27 -0.15
CA THR A 189 -1.08 -2.21 -0.61
C THR A 189 0.25 -2.77 -1.12
N VAL A 190 0.96 -2.00 -1.95
CA VAL A 190 2.31 -2.36 -2.42
C VAL A 190 3.36 -1.45 -1.80
N MET A 191 4.34 -2.06 -1.17
CA MET A 191 5.56 -1.40 -0.73
C MET A 191 6.66 -1.60 -1.78
N GLN A 192 7.28 -0.49 -2.20
CA GLN A 192 8.51 -0.50 -2.99
C GLN A 192 9.67 -0.18 -2.05
N LEU A 193 10.63 -1.10 -1.91
CA LEU A 193 11.78 -0.94 -1.02
C LEU A 193 13.02 -1.54 -1.69
N ASP A 194 14.08 -0.72 -1.84
CA ASP A 194 15.39 -1.11 -2.40
C ASP A 194 15.30 -1.79 -3.80
N GLY A 195 14.28 -1.40 -4.59
CA GLY A 195 14.05 -1.94 -5.93
C GLY A 195 13.20 -3.21 -5.97
N GLU A 196 12.83 -3.74 -4.83
CA GLU A 196 11.97 -4.91 -4.68
C GLU A 196 10.51 -4.48 -4.38
N LEU A 197 9.56 -5.38 -4.66
CA LEU A 197 8.14 -5.18 -4.43
C LEU A 197 7.64 -6.15 -3.35
N TYR A 198 6.83 -5.61 -2.45
CA TYR A 198 6.18 -6.40 -1.40
C TYR A 198 4.69 -6.09 -1.37
N PHE A 199 3.85 -7.12 -1.32
CA PHE A 199 2.42 -6.97 -1.11
C PHE A 199 2.08 -7.12 0.36
N ILE A 200 1.34 -6.17 0.92
CA ILE A 200 0.95 -6.14 2.33
C ILE A 200 -0.56 -6.02 2.39
N TRP A 201 -1.22 -6.87 3.19
CA TRP A 201 -2.69 -6.92 3.22
C TRP A 201 -3.24 -7.34 4.58
N SER A 202 -4.53 -7.11 4.77
CA SER A 202 -5.29 -7.68 5.88
C SER A 202 -5.87 -9.05 5.48
N GLY A 203 -5.71 -10.05 6.31
CA GLY A 203 -6.17 -11.40 5.99
C GLY A 203 -6.49 -12.28 7.19
N TRP A 204 -7.20 -13.38 6.92
CA TRP A 204 -7.41 -14.41 7.92
C TRP A 204 -6.26 -15.41 7.95
N GLU A 205 -5.98 -15.95 9.14
CA GLU A 205 -4.99 -17.02 9.29
C GLU A 205 -5.45 -18.31 8.60
N GLY A 206 -6.70 -18.69 8.82
CA GLY A 206 -7.33 -19.91 8.28
C GLY A 206 -8.55 -19.59 7.41
N ASP A 207 -9.55 -20.46 7.47
CA ASP A 207 -10.78 -20.36 6.68
C ASP A 207 -11.96 -19.77 7.48
N VAL A 208 -11.71 -19.37 8.72
CA VAL A 208 -12.70 -18.80 9.64
C VAL A 208 -12.22 -17.45 10.13
N ASN A 209 -13.12 -16.48 10.18
CA ASN A 209 -12.84 -15.14 10.70
C ASN A 209 -12.69 -15.19 12.25
N VAL A 210 -11.48 -15.47 12.70
CA VAL A 210 -11.10 -15.38 14.13
C VAL A 210 -10.56 -13.97 14.41
N ALA A 211 -9.71 -13.49 13.53
CA ALA A 211 -9.16 -12.13 13.53
C ALA A 211 -8.69 -11.77 12.12
N GLN A 212 -8.54 -10.48 11.87
CA GLN A 212 -7.82 -9.96 10.71
C GLN A 212 -6.42 -9.57 11.13
N ASN A 213 -5.42 -10.09 10.43
CA ASN A 213 -4.00 -9.89 10.68
C ASN A 213 -3.33 -9.23 9.49
N ILE A 214 -2.24 -8.48 9.71
CA ILE A 214 -1.43 -7.92 8.63
C ILE A 214 -0.39 -8.96 8.18
N TYR A 215 -0.41 -9.24 6.88
CA TYR A 215 0.55 -10.12 6.21
C TYR A 215 1.38 -9.34 5.20
N ILE A 216 2.58 -9.86 4.92
CA ILE A 216 3.48 -9.41 3.85
C ILE A 216 3.92 -10.62 3.02
N ALA A 217 4.14 -10.39 1.73
CA ALA A 217 4.78 -11.34 0.82
C ALA A 217 5.60 -10.59 -0.24
N HIS A 218 6.67 -11.21 -0.73
CA HIS A 218 7.47 -10.68 -1.84
C HIS A 218 6.72 -10.84 -3.17
N MET A 219 6.92 -9.91 -4.10
CA MET A 219 6.34 -9.92 -5.44
C MET A 219 7.44 -9.91 -6.50
N SER A 220 7.38 -10.82 -7.46
CA SER A 220 8.27 -10.84 -8.63
C SER A 220 7.92 -9.76 -9.67
N ASP A 221 6.68 -9.31 -9.69
CA ASP A 221 6.15 -8.24 -10.53
C ASP A 221 4.87 -7.66 -9.89
N PRO A 222 4.31 -6.53 -10.38
CA PRO A 222 3.14 -5.90 -9.76
C PRO A 222 1.87 -6.75 -9.70
N CYS A 223 1.86 -7.94 -10.31
CA CYS A 223 0.68 -8.80 -10.35
C CYS A 223 0.89 -10.16 -9.66
N THR A 224 2.13 -10.48 -9.26
CA THR A 224 2.51 -11.85 -8.87
C THR A 224 3.25 -11.87 -7.54
N ILE A 225 2.64 -12.48 -6.52
CA ILE A 225 3.34 -12.89 -5.29
C ILE A 225 4.12 -14.18 -5.60
N ASP A 226 5.40 -14.22 -5.25
CA ASP A 226 6.30 -15.36 -5.49
C ASP A 226 6.92 -15.95 -4.22
N SER A 227 6.42 -15.54 -3.06
CA SER A 227 6.80 -16.08 -1.75
C SER A 227 5.61 -16.58 -0.95
N GLU A 228 5.88 -17.31 0.13
CA GLU A 228 4.90 -17.53 1.19
C GLU A 228 4.66 -16.22 1.94
N ARG A 229 3.46 -16.04 2.52
CA ARG A 229 3.14 -14.90 3.36
C ARG A 229 3.79 -15.00 4.74
N VAL A 230 4.15 -13.87 5.29
CA VAL A 230 4.61 -13.72 6.67
C VAL A 230 3.63 -12.84 7.44
N CYS A 231 3.26 -13.22 8.65
CA CYS A 231 2.41 -12.41 9.52
C CYS A 231 3.25 -11.35 10.23
N LEU A 232 2.96 -10.07 9.97
CA LEU A 232 3.66 -8.94 10.61
C LEU A 232 2.96 -8.45 11.87
N SER A 233 1.61 -8.52 11.92
CA SER A 233 0.84 -8.01 13.04
C SER A 233 -0.43 -8.83 13.26
N VAL A 234 -0.70 -9.12 14.53
CA VAL A 234 -1.98 -9.64 15.01
C VAL A 234 -2.58 -8.65 16.01
N PRO A 235 -3.91 -8.57 16.18
CA PRO A 235 -4.50 -7.77 17.26
C PRO A 235 -4.09 -8.33 18.63
N GLU A 236 -3.13 -7.71 19.32
CA GLU A 236 -2.61 -8.19 20.60
C GLU A 236 -2.84 -7.21 21.77
N HIS A 237 -2.73 -5.90 21.50
CA HIS A 237 -2.95 -4.88 22.52
C HIS A 237 -4.44 -4.66 22.80
N SER A 238 -4.78 -4.23 24.01
CA SER A 238 -6.17 -3.98 24.42
C SER A 238 -6.87 -2.89 23.59
N TRP A 239 -6.11 -1.97 23.01
CA TRP A 239 -6.63 -0.91 22.15
C TRP A 239 -6.93 -1.41 20.74
N GLU A 240 -6.37 -2.54 20.30
CA GLU A 240 -6.66 -3.17 19.01
C GLU A 240 -7.90 -4.09 19.08
N LYS A 241 -8.37 -4.42 20.27
CA LYS A 241 -9.40 -5.44 20.54
C LYS A 241 -10.75 -4.83 20.91
N LYS A 242 -11.17 -3.77 20.18
CA LYS A 242 -12.50 -3.18 20.35
C LYS A 242 -13.40 -3.56 19.20
N GLY A 243 -14.45 -4.32 19.47
CA GLY A 243 -15.27 -5.00 18.47
C GLY A 243 -14.73 -6.40 18.14
N GLU A 244 -15.64 -7.35 17.89
CA GLU A 244 -15.31 -8.72 17.50
C GLU A 244 -15.91 -9.02 16.12
N PRO A 245 -15.18 -9.71 15.22
CA PRO A 245 -13.80 -10.22 15.38
C PRO A 245 -12.80 -9.07 15.53
N TYR A 246 -11.61 -9.37 16.12
CA TYR A 246 -10.54 -8.37 16.26
C TYR A 246 -9.89 -8.09 14.91
N VAL A 247 -9.48 -6.83 14.72
CA VAL A 247 -9.07 -6.33 13.41
C VAL A 247 -7.74 -5.59 13.48
N ASN A 248 -6.82 -5.99 12.58
CA ASN A 248 -5.77 -5.15 12.01
C ASN A 248 -5.98 -5.13 10.49
N GLU A 249 -6.23 -3.95 9.90
CA GLU A 249 -6.56 -3.80 8.48
C GLU A 249 -6.03 -2.46 7.92
N GLY A 250 -6.30 -2.17 6.65
CA GLY A 250 -5.93 -0.90 6.00
C GLY A 250 -4.45 -0.54 6.15
N PRO A 251 -3.49 -1.43 5.84
CA PRO A 251 -2.08 -1.09 5.90
C PRO A 251 -1.74 -0.02 4.85
N SER A 252 -0.93 0.97 5.23
CA SER A 252 -0.44 2.01 4.35
C SER A 252 1.03 2.28 4.64
N ILE A 253 1.83 2.46 3.61
CA ILE A 253 3.29 2.66 3.74
C ILE A 253 3.62 4.14 3.79
N LEU A 254 4.45 4.51 4.75
CA LEU A 254 5.03 5.83 4.90
C LEU A 254 6.56 5.69 4.89
N GLN A 255 7.22 6.34 3.93
CA GLN A 255 8.68 6.39 3.84
C GLN A 255 9.16 7.81 4.00
N HIS A 256 10.09 8.04 4.94
CA HIS A 256 10.66 9.36 5.18
C HIS A 256 12.06 9.24 5.80
N GLY A 257 13.01 10.08 5.33
CA GLY A 257 14.36 10.15 5.90
C GLY A 257 15.11 8.81 5.90
N GLY A 258 14.86 7.94 4.91
CA GLY A 258 15.44 6.59 4.81
C GLY A 258 14.83 5.57 5.78
N LYS A 259 13.72 5.90 6.43
CA LYS A 259 12.96 5.00 7.29
C LYS A 259 11.66 4.55 6.61
N THR A 260 11.21 3.35 6.96
CA THR A 260 9.95 2.77 6.46
C THR A 260 9.03 2.46 7.64
N PHE A 261 7.81 2.92 7.53
CA PHE A 261 6.74 2.72 8.49
C PHE A 261 5.54 2.09 7.80
N LEU A 262 4.93 1.10 8.44
CA LEU A 262 3.66 0.53 8.05
C LEU A 262 2.62 1.02 9.06
N VAL A 263 1.74 1.92 8.63
CA VAL A 263 0.63 2.42 9.43
C VAL A 263 -0.60 1.59 9.10
N TYR A 264 -1.26 1.04 10.11
CA TYR A 264 -2.40 0.15 9.94
C TYR A 264 -3.55 0.56 10.85
N SER A 265 -4.75 0.16 10.49
CA SER A 265 -5.94 0.39 11.28
C SER A 265 -6.21 -0.77 12.23
N ALA A 266 -6.70 -0.45 13.41
CA ALA A 266 -6.96 -1.44 14.45
C ALA A 266 -8.30 -1.19 15.16
N SER A 267 -8.83 -2.23 15.76
CA SER A 267 -10.21 -2.34 16.27
C SER A 267 -11.25 -2.43 15.15
N GLY A 268 -12.50 -2.78 15.46
CA GLY A 268 -13.54 -2.87 14.43
C GLY A 268 -13.86 -1.51 13.81
N SER A 269 -13.84 -1.41 12.47
CA SER A 269 -14.14 -0.20 11.70
C SER A 269 -15.57 0.33 11.90
N TRP A 270 -16.45 -0.50 12.44
CA TRP A 270 -17.81 -0.15 12.86
C TRP A 270 -17.92 0.47 14.26
N THR A 271 -16.78 0.68 14.94
CA THR A 271 -16.74 1.19 16.33
C THR A 271 -16.11 2.58 16.39
N ASP A 272 -16.48 3.35 17.40
CA ASP A 272 -15.81 4.62 17.71
C ASP A 272 -14.33 4.45 18.11
N HIS A 273 -13.87 3.21 18.29
CA HIS A 273 -12.54 2.88 18.75
C HIS A 273 -11.55 2.54 17.63
N TYR A 274 -12.02 2.51 16.39
CA TYR A 274 -11.15 2.41 15.23
C TYR A 274 -10.05 3.46 15.31
N CYS A 275 -8.80 3.08 15.07
CA CYS A 275 -7.63 3.91 15.33
C CYS A 275 -6.44 3.40 14.52
N LEU A 276 -5.35 4.15 14.48
CA LEU A 276 -4.13 3.70 13.79
C LEU A 276 -3.08 3.18 14.76
N GLY A 277 -2.46 2.07 14.40
CA GLY A 277 -1.20 1.57 14.91
C GLY A 277 -0.08 1.75 13.90
N MET A 278 1.15 1.44 14.29
CA MET A 278 2.31 1.56 13.42
C MET A 278 3.31 0.45 13.70
N LEU A 279 3.89 -0.10 12.63
CA LEU A 279 5.09 -0.90 12.66
C LEU A 279 6.23 -0.07 12.06
N THR A 280 7.38 -0.04 12.71
CA THR A 280 8.60 0.60 12.20
C THR A 280 9.57 -0.47 11.73
N LEU A 281 10.04 -0.39 10.49
CA LEU A 281 11.08 -1.29 10.00
C LEU A 281 12.43 -0.88 10.62
N THR A 282 13.00 -1.76 11.44
CA THR A 282 14.25 -1.54 12.19
C THR A 282 15.42 -2.39 11.66
N GLY A 283 15.13 -3.37 10.82
CA GLY A 283 16.12 -4.24 10.14
C GLY A 283 16.12 -4.03 8.63
N ASP A 284 16.88 -4.87 7.93
CA ASP A 284 17.10 -4.81 6.49
C ASP A 284 16.21 -5.76 5.66
N ASP A 285 15.52 -6.70 6.32
CA ASP A 285 14.65 -7.68 5.67
C ASP A 285 13.20 -7.45 6.10
N PRO A 286 12.33 -6.87 5.26
CA PRO A 286 10.94 -6.64 5.59
C PRO A 286 10.11 -7.93 5.69
N MET A 287 10.61 -9.06 5.17
CA MET A 287 9.98 -10.37 5.33
C MET A 287 10.29 -11.03 6.68
N ASN A 288 11.19 -10.46 7.48
CA ASN A 288 11.45 -10.91 8.85
C ASN A 288 10.57 -10.14 9.85
N PRO A 289 9.59 -10.76 10.52
CA PRO A 289 8.72 -10.07 11.48
C PRO A 289 9.49 -9.46 12.67
N ASP A 290 10.65 -10.04 13.04
CA ASP A 290 11.49 -9.50 14.13
C ASP A 290 12.18 -8.18 13.75
N HIS A 291 12.15 -7.79 12.47
CA HIS A 291 12.65 -6.51 11.99
C HIS A 291 11.59 -5.38 12.05
N TRP A 292 10.38 -5.68 12.53
CA TRP A 292 9.32 -4.69 12.69
C TRP A 292 9.02 -4.45 14.16
N GLU A 293 9.16 -3.21 14.59
CA GLU A 293 8.79 -2.78 15.94
C GLU A 293 7.39 -2.21 15.95
N LYS A 294 6.50 -2.81 16.74
CA LYS A 294 5.10 -2.42 16.86
C LYS A 294 4.89 -1.37 17.94
N SER A 295 4.13 -0.31 17.64
CA SER A 295 3.74 0.71 18.60
C SER A 295 2.90 0.12 19.74
N SER A 296 3.28 0.42 20.98
CA SER A 296 2.59 -0.09 22.19
C SER A 296 1.24 0.59 22.46
N SER A 297 0.97 1.71 21.78
CA SER A 297 -0.26 2.52 21.89
C SER A 297 -0.67 3.01 20.50
N PRO A 298 -1.96 3.36 20.29
CA PRO A 298 -2.38 3.91 19.00
C PRO A 298 -1.64 5.21 18.71
N VAL A 299 -1.12 5.34 17.48
CA VAL A 299 -0.44 6.56 16.99
C VAL A 299 -1.43 7.65 16.60
N PHE A 300 -2.67 7.25 16.24
CA PHE A 300 -3.76 8.17 15.91
C PHE A 300 -5.09 7.58 16.36
N ARG A 301 -5.94 8.39 17.01
CA ARG A 301 -7.19 7.91 17.61
C ARG A 301 -8.25 9.00 17.68
N LYS A 302 -9.47 8.60 17.99
CA LYS A 302 -10.61 9.51 18.17
C LYS A 302 -10.30 10.69 19.11
N ARG A 303 -10.88 11.84 18.76
CA ARG A 303 -11.00 13.00 19.61
C ARG A 303 -12.49 13.26 19.89
N PRO A 304 -13.00 12.92 21.07
CA PRO A 304 -14.41 13.10 21.41
C PRO A 304 -14.91 14.55 21.14
N GLY A 305 -16.08 14.66 20.50
CA GLY A 305 -16.65 15.95 20.07
C GLY A 305 -16.04 16.55 18.79
N VAL A 306 -15.08 15.84 18.18
CA VAL A 306 -14.46 16.23 16.90
C VAL A 306 -14.57 15.10 15.89
N CYS A 307 -13.96 13.93 16.16
CA CYS A 307 -13.91 12.80 15.25
C CYS A 307 -13.91 11.49 16.02
N TYR A 308 -14.67 10.51 15.56
CA TYR A 308 -14.81 9.17 16.13
C TYR A 308 -14.39 8.11 15.10
N GLY A 309 -13.75 7.04 15.57
CA GLY A 309 -13.29 5.95 14.71
C GLY A 309 -12.43 6.38 13.52
N PRO A 310 -11.38 7.23 13.71
CA PRO A 310 -10.52 7.62 12.61
C PRO A 310 -9.58 6.48 12.22
N GLY A 311 -9.48 6.19 10.92
CA GLY A 311 -8.59 5.16 10.42
C GLY A 311 -8.64 5.00 8.91
N HIS A 312 -8.07 3.90 8.41
CA HIS A 312 -7.95 3.52 7.01
C HIS A 312 -7.39 4.67 6.17
N ASN A 313 -6.14 4.98 6.44
CA ASN A 313 -5.47 6.15 5.88
C ASN A 313 -4.66 5.84 4.63
N SER A 314 -4.47 6.86 3.80
CA SER A 314 -3.39 6.95 2.82
C SER A 314 -2.51 8.16 3.13
N PHE A 315 -1.35 8.22 2.46
CA PHE A 315 -0.43 9.36 2.55
C PHE A 315 -0.23 9.97 1.17
N CYS A 316 -0.15 11.31 1.13
CA CYS A 316 0.09 12.03 -0.10
C CYS A 316 0.93 13.28 0.17
N THR A 317 1.77 13.67 -0.78
CA THR A 317 2.61 14.86 -0.69
C THR A 317 1.81 16.09 -1.10
N ALA A 318 1.84 17.14 -0.30
CA ALA A 318 1.24 18.43 -0.61
C ALA A 318 2.21 19.31 -1.45
N PRO A 319 1.75 20.44 -2.01
CA PRO A 319 2.56 21.27 -2.90
C PRO A 319 3.83 21.84 -2.29
N ASP A 320 3.91 21.97 -0.97
CA ASP A 320 5.11 22.43 -0.23
C ASP A 320 6.08 21.29 0.12
N GLY A 321 5.82 20.06 -0.36
CA GLY A 321 6.58 18.87 -0.04
C GLY A 321 6.23 18.22 1.31
N SER A 322 5.32 18.79 2.09
CA SER A 322 4.85 18.19 3.34
C SER A 322 3.98 16.95 3.07
N ILE A 323 4.06 15.96 3.96
CA ILE A 323 3.26 14.74 3.86
C ILE A 323 1.96 14.92 4.64
N TRP A 324 0.85 14.56 4.01
CA TRP A 324 -0.48 14.60 4.58
C TRP A 324 -1.10 13.21 4.64
N MET A 325 -1.77 12.95 5.74
CA MET A 325 -2.59 11.76 5.94
C MET A 325 -4.03 12.09 5.55
N ILE A 326 -4.59 11.28 4.64
CA ILE A 326 -6.00 11.29 4.28
C ILE A 326 -6.62 10.07 4.95
N TYR A 327 -7.72 10.23 5.68
CA TYR A 327 -8.33 9.15 6.46
C TYR A 327 -9.83 9.31 6.54
N HIS A 328 -10.56 8.24 6.88
CA HIS A 328 -11.97 8.40 7.20
C HIS A 328 -12.20 8.50 8.72
N GLY A 329 -13.31 9.10 9.10
CA GLY A 329 -13.77 9.21 10.47
C GLY A 329 -15.19 9.73 10.56
N ASN A 330 -15.81 9.61 11.74
CA ASN A 330 -17.21 9.98 11.96
C ASN A 330 -17.33 11.25 12.77
N LEU A 331 -18.24 12.15 12.37
CA LEU A 331 -18.59 13.35 13.17
C LEU A 331 -19.41 13.00 14.42
N VAL A 332 -20.21 11.91 14.34
CA VAL A 332 -21.15 11.50 15.38
C VAL A 332 -20.77 10.13 15.91
N SER A 333 -20.72 10.00 17.23
CA SER A 333 -20.46 8.73 17.92
C SER A 333 -21.55 7.69 17.64
N GLY A 334 -21.14 6.44 17.38
CA GLY A 334 -22.03 5.31 17.20
C GLY A 334 -22.70 5.20 15.82
N THR A 335 -22.25 5.98 14.83
CA THR A 335 -22.79 5.90 13.46
C THR A 335 -22.16 4.76 12.62
N GLY A 336 -21.06 4.19 13.07
CA GLY A 336 -20.40 3.09 12.38
C GLY A 336 -20.02 3.44 10.94
N TRP A 337 -20.24 2.54 10.00
CA TRP A 337 -19.89 2.74 8.59
C TRP A 337 -20.72 3.82 7.89
N ASP A 338 -21.98 4.02 8.32
CA ASP A 338 -22.89 4.99 7.70
C ASP A 338 -22.50 6.45 7.96
N GLY A 339 -21.70 6.72 8.99
CA GLY A 339 -21.28 8.08 9.37
C GLY A 339 -19.91 8.48 8.83
N ARG A 340 -19.25 7.63 8.05
CA ARG A 340 -17.89 7.92 7.55
C ARG A 340 -17.87 9.13 6.63
N SER A 341 -16.87 9.95 6.83
CA SER A 341 -16.52 11.14 6.05
C SER A 341 -15.01 11.22 5.90
N ILE A 342 -14.49 11.96 4.92
CA ILE A 342 -13.07 12.03 4.62
C ILE A 342 -12.45 13.25 5.31
N TRP A 343 -11.31 13.03 5.93
CA TRP A 343 -10.55 13.98 6.73
C TRP A 343 -9.10 14.05 6.29
N ILE A 344 -8.42 15.17 6.56
CA ILE A 344 -6.97 15.31 6.36
C ILE A 344 -6.27 15.77 7.63
N ALA A 345 -5.01 15.38 7.78
CA ALA A 345 -4.12 15.84 8.83
C ALA A 345 -2.67 15.89 8.33
N PRO A 346 -1.88 16.91 8.71
CA PRO A 346 -0.45 16.91 8.42
C PRO A 346 0.25 15.81 9.21
N VAL A 347 1.27 15.20 8.61
CA VAL A 347 2.24 14.33 9.28
C VAL A 347 3.47 15.18 9.57
N ILE A 348 3.85 15.26 10.83
CA ILE A 348 5.05 15.97 11.29
C ILE A 348 6.10 14.91 11.58
N PHE A 349 7.36 15.22 11.39
CA PHE A 349 8.47 14.32 11.74
C PHE A 349 9.33 14.97 12.82
N ASP A 350 9.78 14.16 13.77
CA ASP A 350 10.74 14.59 14.78
C ASP A 350 12.16 14.75 14.17
N GLU A 351 13.12 15.18 15.00
CA GLU A 351 14.51 15.39 14.59
C GLU A 351 15.20 14.09 14.10
N GLU A 352 14.69 12.92 14.49
CA GLU A 352 15.20 11.60 14.11
C GLU A 352 14.46 11.03 12.89
N GLY A 353 13.42 11.73 12.39
CA GLY A 353 12.63 11.36 11.22
C GLY A 353 11.50 10.37 11.51
N TYR A 354 11.05 10.24 12.77
CA TYR A 354 9.86 9.46 13.11
C TYR A 354 8.58 10.28 12.96
N PRO A 355 7.49 9.69 12.44
CA PRO A 355 6.26 10.42 12.23
C PRO A 355 5.52 10.69 13.57
N GLU A 356 5.11 11.92 13.76
CA GLU A 356 4.23 12.36 14.82
C GLU A 356 2.84 12.67 14.25
N PHE A 357 1.85 11.89 14.62
CA PHE A 357 0.47 12.09 14.21
C PHE A 357 -0.27 12.98 15.21
N SER A 358 -0.79 14.10 14.73
CA SER A 358 -1.63 14.97 15.54
C SER A 358 -2.99 14.30 15.81
N VAL A 359 -3.71 14.77 16.85
CA VAL A 359 -5.12 14.35 17.03
C VAL A 359 -6.01 14.96 15.93
N PRO A 360 -7.17 14.34 15.59
CA PRO A 360 -8.12 14.92 14.63
C PRO A 360 -8.49 16.37 14.97
N LYS A 361 -8.48 17.25 13.96
CA LYS A 361 -8.79 18.67 14.07
C LYS A 361 -9.94 19.04 13.13
N LYS A 362 -10.84 19.94 13.56
CA LYS A 362 -11.91 20.47 12.72
C LYS A 362 -11.40 21.41 11.63
N GLU A 363 -10.24 22.02 11.84
CA GLU A 363 -9.59 22.92 10.91
C GLU A 363 -8.09 22.64 10.90
N VAL A 364 -7.51 22.64 9.70
CA VAL A 364 -6.07 22.53 9.46
C VAL A 364 -5.62 23.66 8.53
N GLN A 365 -4.34 24.01 8.56
CA GLN A 365 -3.74 24.95 7.61
C GLN A 365 -3.11 24.14 6.49
N PHE A 366 -3.69 24.19 5.29
CA PHE A 366 -3.24 23.41 4.13
C PHE A 366 -2.42 24.30 3.19
N PRO A 367 -1.25 23.80 2.68
CA PRO A 367 -0.45 24.56 1.72
C PRO A 367 -1.09 24.51 0.32
N GLU A 368 -1.23 25.67 -0.31
CA GLU A 368 -1.69 25.80 -1.68
C GLU A 368 -0.68 26.61 -2.51
N VAL A 369 -0.58 26.25 -3.78
CA VAL A 369 0.16 27.07 -4.76
C VAL A 369 -0.66 28.33 -5.06
N ASP A 370 -0.05 29.50 -4.91
CA ASP A 370 -0.68 30.72 -5.38
C ASP A 370 -0.71 30.72 -6.91
N ASP A 371 -1.90 30.84 -7.50
CA ASP A 371 -2.05 31.12 -8.91
C ASP A 371 -1.30 32.42 -9.23
N MET A 372 -0.19 32.33 -9.95
CA MET A 372 0.44 33.54 -10.48
C MET A 372 -0.55 34.19 -11.44
N GLN A 373 -1.06 35.36 -11.03
CA GLN A 373 -1.97 36.21 -11.83
C GLN A 373 -1.27 36.76 -13.04
#